data_5bacfc0464909b3044ec0fa96ba4f7e1
#
_entry.id   5bacfc0464909b3044ec0fa96ba4f7e1
#
_cell.length_a   1.000
_cell.length_b   1.000
_cell.length_c   1.000
_cell.angle_alpha   90.00
_cell.angle_beta   90.00
_cell.angle_gamma   90.00
#
_symmetry.space_group_name_H-M   'P 1'
#
loop_
_entity.id
_entity.type
_entity.pdbx_description
1 polymer ?
#
loop_
_entity_poly.entity_id
_entity_poly.type
_entity_poly.pdbx_seq_one_letter_code
_entity_poly.pdbx_strand_id
1 'polypeptide(L)'
;RTTGEVTDHPPGCSEARGYRCFAAMSEARFPTVRKSRWHNFDQLKAARNIYVDQHPGSPGNYYLAMKDLIMASLDAQPHRDMVRIHESGDFWHEHYMKAWMLVAKEHPQVKFYAYTKSLTMWYHLQDDINSNFYLTASHGGNEDSMLEKFPEVYKRIAYVVYTEEEAAALGLEVDHDDSHCFGDKPFALLVHGSQP
;
A
#
# COMPACT_ATOMS: atom_id res chain seq x y z
N ARG A 1 32.04 -4.39 -11.82
CA ARG A 1 31.08 -4.98 -10.86
C ARG A 1 29.75 -4.32 -11.14
N THR A 2 28.89 -5.01 -11.86
CA THR A 2 27.52 -4.62 -12.10
C THR A 2 26.78 -4.69 -10.78
N THR A 3 26.40 -3.55 -10.26
CA THR A 3 25.43 -3.44 -9.18
C THR A 3 24.10 -3.94 -9.76
N GLY A 4 23.71 -5.16 -9.37
CA GLY A 4 22.38 -5.67 -9.70
C GLY A 4 21.35 -4.74 -9.06
N GLU A 5 20.68 -3.96 -9.88
CA GLU A 5 19.45 -3.27 -9.50
C GLU A 5 18.40 -4.33 -9.22
N VAL A 6 18.19 -4.61 -7.94
CA VAL A 6 16.98 -5.29 -7.51
C VAL A 6 15.90 -4.21 -7.40
N THR A 7 15.25 -3.94 -8.50
CA THR A 7 14.04 -3.11 -8.53
C THR A 7 12.84 -4.01 -8.22
N ASP A 8 12.60 -4.30 -6.95
CA ASP A 8 11.32 -4.88 -6.48
C ASP A 8 10.23 -3.81 -6.34
N HIS A 9 10.37 -2.70 -7.05
CA HIS A 9 9.27 -1.77 -7.25
C HIS A 9 8.48 -2.23 -8.47
N PRO A 10 7.14 -2.24 -8.41
CA PRO A 10 6.36 -2.54 -9.60
C PRO A 10 6.83 -1.66 -10.74
N PRO A 11 7.11 -2.23 -11.93
CA PRO A 11 7.54 -1.44 -13.08
C PRO A 11 6.51 -0.34 -13.33
N GLY A 12 6.96 0.91 -13.44
CA GLY A 12 6.12 2.06 -13.76
C GLY A 12 5.85 3.06 -12.64
N CYS A 13 6.36 2.87 -11.42
CA CYS A 13 6.05 3.76 -10.30
C CYS A 13 6.64 5.18 -10.42
N SER A 14 7.71 5.41 -11.18
CA SER A 14 8.36 6.72 -11.28
C SER A 14 8.79 7.14 -12.68
N GLU A 15 9.05 6.19 -13.58
CA GLU A 15 9.60 6.52 -14.91
C GLU A 15 8.60 7.20 -15.85
N ALA A 16 7.31 6.88 -15.72
CA ALA A 16 6.27 7.45 -16.59
C ALA A 16 5.92 8.92 -16.28
N ARG A 17 6.34 9.48 -15.14
CA ARG A 17 5.92 10.81 -14.68
C ARG A 17 7.06 11.78 -14.35
N GLY A 18 8.31 11.40 -14.53
CA GLY A 18 9.47 12.28 -14.37
C GLY A 18 9.86 12.62 -12.92
N TYR A 19 9.20 12.07 -11.90
CA TYR A 19 9.60 12.23 -10.49
C TYR A 19 10.21 10.95 -9.91
N ARG A 20 11.12 11.12 -8.95
CA ARG A 20 11.74 9.99 -8.27
C ARG A 20 10.82 9.41 -7.19
N CYS A 21 10.76 8.09 -7.10
CA CYS A 21 10.06 7.41 -6.03
C CYS A 21 10.69 7.78 -4.67
N PHE A 22 9.91 8.39 -3.77
CA PHE A 22 10.40 8.82 -2.45
C PHE A 22 10.87 7.63 -1.60
N ALA A 23 10.25 6.46 -1.76
CA ALA A 23 10.64 5.25 -1.04
C ALA A 23 12.04 4.79 -1.42
N ALA A 24 12.37 4.77 -2.72
CA ALA A 24 13.71 4.43 -3.21
C ALA A 24 14.76 5.43 -2.74
N MET A 25 14.43 6.74 -2.78
CA MET A 25 15.33 7.79 -2.27
C MET A 25 15.56 7.65 -0.76
N SER A 26 14.52 7.36 0.00
CA SER A 26 14.60 7.16 1.45
C SER A 26 15.51 5.97 1.80
N GLU A 27 15.39 4.86 1.09
CA GLU A 27 16.23 3.67 1.28
C GLU A 27 17.69 3.92 0.88
N ALA A 28 17.90 4.67 -0.19
CA ALA A 28 19.26 5.04 -0.61
C ALA A 28 19.96 5.96 0.41
N ARG A 29 19.19 6.89 1.02
CA ARG A 29 19.70 7.88 1.97
C ARG A 29 19.84 7.33 3.39
N PHE A 30 18.94 6.43 3.81
CA PHE A 30 18.85 5.95 5.19
C PHE A 30 18.94 4.41 5.26
N PRO A 31 20.17 3.84 5.45
CA PRO A 31 20.37 2.39 5.51
C PRO A 31 19.51 1.67 6.58
N THR A 32 19.20 2.34 7.69
CA THR A 32 18.33 1.79 8.75
C THR A 32 16.89 1.61 8.28
N VAL A 33 16.37 2.56 7.51
CA VAL A 33 15.03 2.49 6.89
C VAL A 33 14.97 1.31 5.93
N ARG A 34 15.97 1.20 5.04
CA ARG A 34 16.10 0.06 4.12
C ARG A 34 16.10 -1.27 4.88
N LYS A 35 16.96 -1.37 5.91
CA LYS A 35 17.08 -2.60 6.72
C LYS A 35 15.73 -2.98 7.36
N SER A 36 15.00 -2.02 7.93
CA SER A 36 13.70 -2.29 8.56
C SER A 36 12.65 -2.75 7.56
N ARG A 37 12.55 -2.10 6.39
CA ARG A 37 11.60 -2.48 5.35
C ARG A 37 11.84 -3.89 4.82
N TRP A 38 13.09 -4.21 4.49
CA TRP A 38 13.46 -5.55 4.03
C TRP A 38 13.25 -6.60 5.11
N HIS A 39 13.58 -6.29 6.37
CA HIS A 39 13.31 -7.19 7.48
C HIS A 39 11.82 -7.54 7.58
N ASN A 40 10.93 -6.55 7.53
CA ASN A 40 9.49 -6.78 7.59
C ASN A 40 8.99 -7.65 6.43
N PHE A 41 9.48 -7.38 5.22
CA PHE A 41 9.14 -8.17 4.03
C PHE A 41 9.62 -9.63 4.16
N ASP A 42 10.86 -9.84 4.60
CA ASP A 42 11.44 -11.17 4.81
C ASP A 42 10.70 -11.95 5.89
N GLN A 43 10.25 -11.30 6.97
CA GLN A 43 9.43 -11.94 8.00
C GLN A 43 8.09 -12.44 7.43
N LEU A 44 7.41 -11.65 6.61
CA LEU A 44 6.16 -12.04 5.95
C LEU A 44 6.37 -13.21 4.98
N LYS A 45 7.46 -13.20 4.20
CA LYS A 45 7.83 -14.32 3.32
C LYS A 45 8.17 -15.60 4.10
N ALA A 46 8.90 -15.46 5.21
CA ALA A 46 9.23 -16.57 6.08
C ALA A 46 7.96 -17.20 6.69
N ALA A 47 7.03 -16.37 7.21
CA ALA A 47 5.76 -16.85 7.75
C ALA A 47 4.95 -17.63 6.71
N ARG A 48 4.89 -17.13 5.46
CA ARG A 48 4.28 -17.83 4.34
C ARG A 48 4.92 -19.20 4.10
N ASN A 49 6.24 -19.24 3.99
CA ASN A 49 6.96 -20.47 3.65
C ASN A 49 6.79 -21.52 4.77
N ILE A 50 6.94 -21.11 6.03
CA ILE A 50 6.73 -22.01 7.19
C ILE A 50 5.30 -22.58 7.17
N TYR A 51 4.29 -21.73 6.91
CA TYR A 51 2.91 -22.21 6.84
C TYR A 51 2.70 -23.25 5.74
N VAL A 52 3.20 -22.98 4.53
CA VAL A 52 3.08 -23.89 3.38
C VAL A 52 3.75 -25.24 3.67
N ASP A 53 4.92 -25.23 4.28
CA ASP A 53 5.65 -26.45 4.65
C ASP A 53 4.92 -27.29 5.72
N GLN A 54 4.28 -26.62 6.69
CA GLN A 54 3.53 -27.26 7.77
C GLN A 54 2.13 -27.74 7.35
N HIS A 55 1.55 -27.16 6.29
CA HIS A 55 0.18 -27.45 5.85
C HIS A 55 0.11 -27.80 4.36
N PRO A 56 0.75 -28.91 3.93
CA PRO A 56 0.80 -29.28 2.50
C PRO A 56 -0.59 -29.55 1.90
N GLY A 57 -1.58 -29.90 2.74
CA GLY A 57 -2.97 -30.10 2.31
C GLY A 57 -3.81 -28.81 2.17
N SER A 58 -3.29 -27.68 2.64
CA SER A 58 -3.99 -26.39 2.62
C SER A 58 -3.04 -25.21 2.38
N PRO A 59 -2.18 -25.27 1.35
CA PRO A 59 -1.14 -24.26 1.13
C PRO A 59 -1.71 -22.86 0.87
N GLY A 60 -2.95 -22.73 0.40
CA GLY A 60 -3.60 -21.45 0.10
C GLY A 60 -3.95 -20.61 1.33
N ASN A 61 -3.91 -21.16 2.54
CA ASN A 61 -4.33 -20.42 3.75
C ASN A 61 -3.18 -19.70 4.47
N TYR A 62 -2.02 -19.53 3.84
CA TYR A 62 -0.86 -18.87 4.45
C TYR A 62 -1.09 -17.39 4.82
N TYR A 63 -2.15 -16.76 4.34
CA TYR A 63 -2.58 -15.44 4.81
C TYR A 63 -2.87 -15.43 6.32
N LEU A 64 -3.20 -16.57 6.94
CA LEU A 64 -3.41 -16.67 8.38
C LEU A 64 -2.10 -16.45 9.15
N ALA A 65 -1.01 -17.07 8.70
CA ALA A 65 0.30 -16.86 9.32
C ALA A 65 0.81 -15.42 9.15
N MET A 66 0.53 -14.79 8.01
CA MET A 66 0.80 -13.37 7.82
C MET A 66 -0.03 -12.50 8.76
N LYS A 67 -1.32 -12.82 8.90
CA LYS A 67 -2.22 -12.14 9.85
C LYS A 67 -1.68 -12.21 11.27
N ASP A 68 -1.31 -13.38 11.74
CA ASP A 68 -0.82 -13.57 13.11
C ASP A 68 0.48 -12.79 13.36
N LEU A 69 1.37 -12.72 12.37
CA LEU A 69 2.59 -11.91 12.46
C LEU A 69 2.27 -10.41 12.55
N ILE A 70 1.33 -9.92 11.73
CA ILE A 70 0.88 -8.53 11.74
C ILE A 70 0.21 -8.19 13.08
N MET A 71 -0.66 -9.07 13.58
CA MET A 71 -1.31 -8.92 14.88
C MET A 71 -0.27 -8.79 16.00
N ALA A 72 0.69 -9.71 16.07
CA ALA A 72 1.75 -9.65 17.09
C ALA A 72 2.55 -8.33 17.02
N SER A 73 2.78 -7.81 15.81
CA SER A 73 3.45 -6.52 15.62
C SER A 73 2.60 -5.34 16.11
N LEU A 74 1.29 -5.38 15.88
CA LEU A 74 0.36 -4.33 16.33
C LEU A 74 0.17 -4.37 17.85
N ASP A 75 0.04 -5.53 18.45
CA ASP A 75 -0.14 -5.71 19.89
C ASP A 75 1.09 -5.24 20.69
N ALA A 76 2.27 -5.31 20.09
CA ALA A 76 3.50 -4.79 20.69
C ALA A 76 3.59 -3.25 20.72
N GLN A 77 2.64 -2.56 20.10
CA GLN A 77 2.63 -1.09 19.98
C GLN A 77 1.54 -0.47 20.88
N PRO A 78 1.71 0.79 21.32
CA PRO A 78 0.69 1.46 22.12
C PRO A 78 -0.62 1.66 21.34
N HIS A 79 -1.69 1.89 22.08
CA HIS A 79 -3.04 2.16 21.56
C HIS A 79 -3.02 3.18 20.41
N ARG A 80 -3.81 2.90 19.37
CA ARG A 80 -3.93 3.74 18.18
C ARG A 80 -5.36 3.69 17.62
N ASP A 81 -5.81 4.81 17.11
CA ASP A 81 -7.12 4.94 16.45
C ASP A 81 -7.03 4.70 14.95
N MET A 82 -5.80 4.79 14.40
CA MET A 82 -5.54 4.73 12.97
C MET A 82 -4.20 4.06 12.65
N VAL A 83 -4.18 3.27 11.57
CA VAL A 83 -2.98 2.60 11.06
C VAL A 83 -2.86 2.85 9.55
N ARG A 84 -1.77 3.50 9.14
CA ARG A 84 -1.33 3.50 7.75
C ARG A 84 -0.55 2.21 7.49
N ILE A 85 -1.05 1.37 6.58
CA ILE A 85 -0.50 0.03 6.36
C ILE A 85 0.90 0.10 5.74
N HIS A 86 1.07 0.94 4.73
CA HIS A 86 2.35 1.15 4.06
C HIS A 86 2.80 2.61 4.21
N GLU A 87 3.98 2.81 4.76
CA GLU A 87 4.70 4.08 4.61
C GLU A 87 5.32 4.13 3.22
N SER A 88 5.78 2.96 2.73
CA SER A 88 6.28 2.77 1.38
C SER A 88 6.07 1.31 0.94
N GLY A 89 6.10 1.08 -0.37
CA GLY A 89 5.75 -0.22 -0.94
C GLY A 89 4.24 -0.36 -1.18
N ASP A 90 3.81 -1.57 -1.51
CA ASP A 90 2.42 -1.88 -1.86
C ASP A 90 2.07 -3.33 -1.48
N PHE A 91 0.83 -3.73 -1.68
CA PHE A 91 0.43 -5.11 -1.58
C PHE A 91 1.05 -5.92 -2.72
N TRP A 92 1.92 -6.83 -2.37
CA TRP A 92 2.65 -7.67 -3.33
C TRP A 92 1.96 -8.99 -3.64
N HIS A 93 0.88 -9.34 -2.90
CA HIS A 93 0.07 -10.54 -3.08
C HIS A 93 -1.31 -10.38 -2.45
N GLU A 94 -2.36 -10.97 -3.07
CA GLU A 94 -3.74 -10.94 -2.56
C GLU A 94 -3.85 -11.48 -1.12
N HIS A 95 -3.13 -12.56 -0.79
CA HIS A 95 -3.15 -13.11 0.57
C HIS A 95 -2.54 -12.15 1.60
N TYR A 96 -1.60 -11.29 1.22
CA TYR A 96 -1.08 -10.25 2.10
C TYR A 96 -2.13 -9.14 2.32
N MET A 97 -2.83 -8.72 1.29
CA MET A 97 -3.97 -7.79 1.42
C MET A 97 -5.07 -8.42 2.29
N LYS A 98 -5.42 -9.69 2.04
CA LYS A 98 -6.41 -10.43 2.84
C LYS A 98 -6.00 -10.56 4.31
N ALA A 99 -4.73 -10.78 4.61
CA ALA A 99 -4.22 -10.81 5.98
C ALA A 99 -4.51 -9.48 6.71
N TRP A 100 -4.22 -8.34 6.08
CA TRP A 100 -4.52 -7.02 6.62
C TRP A 100 -6.03 -6.76 6.81
N MET A 101 -6.86 -7.23 5.87
CA MET A 101 -8.32 -7.13 6.00
C MET A 101 -8.84 -7.91 7.20
N LEU A 102 -8.28 -9.10 7.47
CA LEU A 102 -8.62 -9.88 8.66
C LEU A 102 -8.15 -9.20 9.95
N VAL A 103 -6.96 -8.61 9.94
CA VAL A 103 -6.48 -7.78 11.07
C VAL A 103 -7.44 -6.62 11.33
N ALA A 104 -7.87 -5.91 10.30
CA ALA A 104 -8.83 -4.83 10.44
C ALA A 104 -10.18 -5.31 11.00
N LYS A 105 -10.64 -6.49 10.60
CA LYS A 105 -11.86 -7.11 11.11
C LYS A 105 -11.78 -7.42 12.61
N GLU A 106 -10.60 -7.81 13.11
CA GLU A 106 -10.37 -8.08 14.53
C GLU A 106 -10.18 -6.79 15.37
N HIS A 107 -9.97 -5.63 14.71
CA HIS A 107 -9.84 -4.32 15.34
C HIS A 107 -10.87 -3.30 14.81
N PRO A 108 -12.17 -3.51 15.00
CA PRO A 108 -13.21 -2.69 14.37
C PRO A 108 -13.19 -1.22 14.79
N GLN A 109 -12.54 -0.89 15.93
CA GLN A 109 -12.39 0.47 16.45
C GLN A 109 -11.22 1.23 15.81
N VAL A 110 -10.34 0.55 15.07
CA VAL A 110 -9.16 1.14 14.42
C VAL A 110 -9.44 1.34 12.94
N LYS A 111 -9.10 2.51 12.41
CA LYS A 111 -9.14 2.76 10.97
C LYS A 111 -7.83 2.30 10.33
N PHE A 112 -7.93 1.42 9.34
CA PHE A 112 -6.79 0.99 8.52
C PHE A 112 -6.89 1.63 7.15
N TYR A 113 -5.79 2.21 6.66
CA TYR A 113 -5.79 2.80 5.33
C TYR A 113 -4.48 2.52 4.58
N ALA A 114 -4.59 2.46 3.26
CA ALA A 114 -3.45 2.27 2.37
C ALA A 114 -3.66 2.98 1.04
N TYR A 115 -2.57 3.51 0.49
CA TYR A 115 -2.47 3.84 -0.92
C TYR A 115 -1.99 2.61 -1.68
N THR A 116 -2.62 2.30 -2.80
CA THR A 116 -2.26 1.10 -3.57
C THR A 116 -2.34 1.32 -5.07
N LYS A 117 -1.43 0.68 -5.80
CA LYS A 117 -1.47 0.50 -7.26
C LYS A 117 -1.88 -0.92 -7.65
N SER A 118 -2.10 -1.79 -6.66
CA SER A 118 -2.52 -3.19 -6.84
C SER A 118 -4.04 -3.27 -7.01
N LEU A 119 -4.54 -2.65 -8.08
CA LEU A 119 -5.98 -2.44 -8.29
C LEU A 119 -6.70 -3.76 -8.62
N THR A 120 -6.08 -4.66 -9.34
CA THR A 120 -6.64 -5.99 -9.63
C THR A 120 -6.88 -6.78 -8.33
N MET A 121 -5.94 -6.74 -7.37
CA MET A 121 -6.11 -7.41 -6.08
C MET A 121 -7.27 -6.79 -5.29
N TRP A 122 -7.36 -5.47 -5.27
CA TRP A 122 -8.49 -4.77 -4.66
C TRP A 122 -9.82 -5.20 -5.30
N TYR A 123 -9.90 -5.22 -6.63
CA TYR A 123 -11.10 -5.63 -7.36
C TYR A 123 -11.55 -7.04 -6.96
N HIS A 124 -10.62 -8.00 -6.87
CA HIS A 124 -10.94 -9.38 -6.49
C HIS A 124 -11.44 -9.52 -5.05
N LEU A 125 -10.97 -8.65 -4.16
CA LEU A 125 -11.29 -8.71 -2.73
C LEU A 125 -12.34 -7.68 -2.29
N GLN A 126 -12.91 -6.90 -3.22
CA GLN A 126 -13.77 -5.74 -2.89
C GLN A 126 -14.96 -6.09 -2.01
N ASP A 127 -15.57 -7.25 -2.20
CA ASP A 127 -16.76 -7.70 -1.46
C ASP A 127 -16.44 -8.09 0.00
N ASP A 128 -15.16 -8.36 0.28
CA ASP A 128 -14.66 -8.75 1.60
C ASP A 128 -14.09 -7.55 2.40
N ILE A 129 -14.06 -6.34 1.82
CA ILE A 129 -13.48 -5.15 2.46
C ILE A 129 -14.35 -4.70 3.64
N ASN A 130 -13.74 -4.63 4.82
CA ASN A 130 -14.40 -4.16 6.04
C ASN A 130 -14.61 -2.64 6.03
N SER A 131 -15.62 -2.15 6.74
CA SER A 131 -15.96 -0.73 6.82
C SER A 131 -14.86 0.17 7.44
N ASN A 132 -13.92 -0.43 8.17
CA ASN A 132 -12.78 0.25 8.77
C ASN A 132 -11.47 0.06 7.97
N PHE A 133 -11.54 -0.48 6.74
CA PHE A 133 -10.39 -0.71 5.86
C PHE A 133 -10.52 0.14 4.59
N TYR A 134 -9.72 1.18 4.49
CA TYR A 134 -9.81 2.21 3.47
C TYR A 134 -8.68 2.08 2.45
N LEU A 135 -9.02 1.80 1.19
CA LEU A 135 -8.06 1.77 0.10
C LEU A 135 -8.19 3.02 -0.76
N THR A 136 -7.07 3.63 -1.08
CA THR A 136 -6.97 4.75 -2.02
C THR A 136 -6.15 4.31 -3.22
N ALA A 137 -6.73 4.36 -4.41
CA ALA A 137 -6.03 4.07 -5.64
C ALA A 137 -4.96 5.15 -5.89
N SER A 138 -3.71 4.76 -6.04
CA SER A 138 -2.62 5.68 -6.36
C SER A 138 -2.42 5.73 -7.87
N HIS A 139 -2.89 6.78 -8.52
CA HIS A 139 -2.78 6.97 -9.97
C HIS A 139 -1.32 6.99 -10.44
N GLY A 140 -1.04 6.50 -11.64
CA GLY A 140 0.30 6.38 -12.21
C GLY A 140 0.90 4.98 -12.05
N GLY A 141 0.06 3.96 -11.97
CA GLY A 141 0.45 2.54 -11.98
C GLY A 141 0.18 1.85 -13.31
N ASN A 142 0.64 0.60 -13.42
CA ASN A 142 0.43 -0.22 -14.62
C ASN A 142 -1.03 -0.67 -14.81
N GLU A 143 -1.84 -0.58 -13.74
CA GLU A 143 -3.22 -1.02 -13.71
C GLU A 143 -4.22 0.15 -13.79
N ASP A 144 -3.78 1.36 -14.18
CA ASP A 144 -4.63 2.56 -14.21
C ASP A 144 -5.87 2.41 -15.11
N SER A 145 -5.82 1.55 -16.12
CA SER A 145 -7.00 1.21 -16.93
C SER A 145 -8.17 0.63 -16.12
N MET A 146 -7.90 0.08 -14.94
CA MET A 146 -8.92 -0.39 -14.01
C MET A 146 -9.75 0.75 -13.42
N LEU A 147 -9.15 1.94 -13.23
CA LEU A 147 -9.81 3.13 -12.70
C LEU A 147 -10.95 3.60 -13.61
N GLU A 148 -10.70 3.57 -14.92
CA GLU A 148 -11.69 3.94 -15.94
C GLU A 148 -12.74 2.85 -16.15
N LYS A 149 -12.32 1.57 -16.06
CA LYS A 149 -13.17 0.42 -16.30
C LYS A 149 -14.18 0.17 -15.18
N PHE A 150 -13.81 0.47 -13.93
CA PHE A 150 -14.62 0.19 -12.74
C PHE A 150 -14.69 1.40 -11.80
N PRO A 151 -15.21 2.55 -12.27
CA PRO A 151 -15.26 3.79 -11.49
C PRO A 151 -16.11 3.68 -10.21
N GLU A 152 -17.06 2.75 -10.17
CA GLU A 152 -17.88 2.46 -9.00
C GLU A 152 -17.08 1.80 -7.85
N VAL A 153 -15.98 1.11 -8.17
CA VAL A 153 -15.07 0.48 -7.19
C VAL A 153 -14.03 1.48 -6.72
N TYR A 154 -13.42 2.22 -7.66
CA TYR A 154 -12.29 3.10 -7.41
C TYR A 154 -12.70 4.57 -7.29
N LYS A 155 -13.57 4.89 -6.34
CA LYS A 155 -14.04 6.28 -6.12
C LYS A 155 -12.96 7.19 -5.55
N ARG A 156 -12.09 6.65 -4.71
CA ARG A 156 -11.02 7.37 -4.03
C ARG A 156 -9.72 7.15 -4.78
N ILE A 157 -9.24 8.20 -5.45
CA ILE A 157 -8.04 8.17 -6.27
C ILE A 157 -7.12 9.31 -5.86
N ALA A 158 -5.87 9.00 -5.54
CA ALA A 158 -4.84 10.00 -5.27
C ALA A 158 -4.01 10.25 -6.53
N TYR A 159 -3.95 11.53 -6.93
CA TYR A 159 -3.12 12.02 -8.03
C TYR A 159 -1.92 12.76 -7.48
N VAL A 160 -0.71 12.35 -7.85
CA VAL A 160 0.50 13.09 -7.47
C VAL A 160 0.71 14.24 -8.45
N VAL A 161 0.82 15.45 -7.93
CA VAL A 161 1.00 16.70 -8.68
C VAL A 161 2.20 17.48 -8.15
N TYR A 162 2.76 18.37 -8.98
CA TYR A 162 3.92 19.18 -8.58
C TYR A 162 3.53 20.44 -7.83
N THR A 163 2.39 21.04 -8.16
CA THR A 163 1.95 22.30 -7.59
C THR A 163 0.45 22.30 -7.26
N GLU A 164 0.04 23.25 -6.43
CA GLU A 164 -1.38 23.48 -6.12
C GLU A 164 -2.16 23.97 -7.34
N GLU A 165 -1.50 24.73 -8.24
CA GLU A 165 -2.10 25.17 -9.50
C GLU A 165 -2.42 23.99 -10.43
N GLU A 166 -1.55 22.97 -10.46
CA GLU A 166 -1.82 21.73 -11.20
C GLU A 166 -3.02 20.99 -10.60
N ALA A 167 -3.10 20.87 -9.27
CA ALA A 167 -4.25 20.30 -8.60
C ALA A 167 -5.55 21.04 -8.93
N ALA A 168 -5.52 22.38 -8.86
CA ALA A 168 -6.65 23.22 -9.18
C ALA A 168 -7.10 23.08 -10.64
N ALA A 169 -6.15 22.96 -11.58
CA ALA A 169 -6.43 22.74 -13.00
C ALA A 169 -7.12 21.39 -13.26
N LEU A 170 -6.85 20.38 -12.41
CA LEU A 170 -7.51 19.08 -12.43
C LEU A 170 -8.84 19.07 -11.63
N GLY A 171 -9.20 20.15 -10.95
CA GLY A 171 -10.37 20.23 -10.09
C GLY A 171 -10.26 19.38 -8.82
N LEU A 172 -9.04 19.16 -8.33
CA LEU A 172 -8.75 18.31 -7.18
C LEU A 172 -8.37 19.14 -5.95
N GLU A 173 -8.86 18.75 -4.79
CA GLU A 173 -8.40 19.27 -3.50
C GLU A 173 -7.06 18.65 -3.14
N VAL A 174 -6.15 19.43 -2.53
CA VAL A 174 -4.86 18.93 -2.05
C VAL A 174 -5.03 18.36 -0.64
N ASP A 175 -4.61 17.13 -0.45
CA ASP A 175 -4.57 16.48 0.87
C ASP A 175 -3.21 16.71 1.54
N HIS A 176 -3.23 17.21 2.79
CA HIS A 176 -2.04 17.53 3.57
C HIS A 176 -1.82 16.61 4.78
N ASP A 177 -2.83 15.81 5.15
CA ASP A 177 -2.84 15.05 6.41
C ASP A 177 -3.46 13.65 6.32
N ASP A 178 -3.58 13.12 5.11
CA ASP A 178 -4.23 11.84 4.78
C ASP A 178 -5.75 11.78 5.10
N SER A 179 -6.40 12.92 5.40
CA SER A 179 -7.83 12.94 5.75
C SER A 179 -8.74 12.55 4.58
N HIS A 180 -8.33 12.85 3.35
CA HIS A 180 -9.05 12.48 2.14
C HIS A 180 -9.10 10.97 1.89
N CYS A 181 -8.20 10.19 2.54
CA CYS A 181 -8.24 8.72 2.50
C CYS A 181 -9.52 8.12 3.08
N PHE A 182 -10.30 8.88 3.85
CA PHE A 182 -11.56 8.46 4.46
C PHE A 182 -12.80 8.97 3.73
N GLY A 183 -12.60 9.79 2.69
CA GLY A 183 -13.66 10.27 1.80
C GLY A 183 -14.02 9.29 0.68
N ASP A 184 -14.72 9.78 -0.33
CA ASP A 184 -15.16 9.01 -1.50
C ASP A 184 -14.91 9.74 -2.83
N LYS A 185 -13.97 10.71 -2.83
CA LYS A 185 -13.65 11.54 -4.00
C LYS A 185 -12.16 11.44 -4.33
N PRO A 186 -11.79 11.68 -5.60
CA PRO A 186 -10.41 11.89 -5.99
C PRO A 186 -9.82 13.15 -5.32
N PHE A 187 -8.51 13.13 -5.08
CA PHE A 187 -7.76 14.23 -4.49
C PHE A 187 -6.31 14.26 -5.00
N ALA A 188 -5.61 15.35 -4.72
CA ALA A 188 -4.22 15.53 -5.10
C ALA A 188 -3.28 15.37 -3.90
N LEU A 189 -2.08 14.85 -4.16
CA LEU A 189 -0.94 14.84 -3.25
C LEU A 189 0.19 15.63 -3.88
N LEU A 190 0.73 16.60 -3.17
CA LEU A 190 1.91 17.32 -3.63
C LEU A 190 3.15 16.44 -3.57
N VAL A 191 3.94 16.49 -4.64
CA VAL A 191 5.27 15.86 -4.64
C VAL A 191 6.11 16.44 -3.52
N HIS A 192 6.69 15.59 -2.69
CA HIS A 192 7.59 15.99 -1.62
C HIS A 192 8.93 15.25 -1.74
N GLY A 193 9.94 15.77 -1.03
CA GLY A 193 11.31 15.30 -1.11
C GLY A 193 12.12 16.01 -2.20
N SER A 194 13.40 15.66 -2.30
CA SER A 194 14.34 16.24 -3.29
C SER A 194 14.03 15.67 -4.67
N GLN A 195 13.38 16.44 -5.52
CA GLN A 195 13.15 16.11 -6.92
C GLN A 195 14.33 16.58 -7.79
N PRO A 196 14.53 16.01 -9.00
CA PRO A 196 15.61 16.41 -9.89
C PRO A 196 15.50 17.85 -10.33
#